data_1665dbf494c3463d9c8f90b730e37513
#
_entry.id   1665dbf494c3463d9c8f90b730e37513
#
_cell.length_a   1.000
_cell.length_b   1.000
_cell.length_c   1.000
_cell.angle_alpha   90.00
_cell.angle_beta   90.00
_cell.angle_gamma   90.00
#
_symmetry.space_group_name_H-M   'P 1'
#
loop_
_entity.id
_entity.type
_entity.pdbx_description
1 polymer ?
#
loop_
_entity_poly.entity_id
_entity_poly.type
_entity_poly.pdbx_seq_one_letter_code
_entity_poly.pdbx_strand_id
1 'polypeptide(L)'
;MIKRNIEQAIHSAIADTPVVLLNGARQTGKTTLARAMAEKTGAEYFTLDDAATLALAASDPVGFIRNLHGPVVLDEIQKAPDLFPAIKVSVDKNRRAGRFLLTGSANVLTLPRLSESLAGRMEVIPLFPFSTGELAGTRERLVTRLFDGTIAKTKL
;
A
#
# COMPACT_ATOMS: atom_id res chain seq x y z
N MET A 1 -14.61 4.32 -11.00
CA MET A 1 -13.52 4.73 -10.10
C MET A 1 -12.51 5.56 -10.91
N ILE A 2 -11.99 6.67 -10.38
CA ILE A 2 -10.94 7.45 -11.04
C ILE A 2 -9.66 6.62 -11.04
N LYS A 3 -9.04 6.48 -12.21
CA LYS A 3 -7.78 5.75 -12.36
C LYS A 3 -6.66 6.51 -11.66
N ARG A 4 -5.84 5.81 -10.88
CA ARG A 4 -4.70 6.41 -10.16
C ARG A 4 -3.40 6.18 -10.92
N ASN A 5 -2.59 7.22 -11.03
CA ASN A 5 -1.28 7.13 -11.68
C ASN A 5 -0.34 6.15 -10.96
N ILE A 6 -0.53 6.00 -9.65
CA ILE A 6 0.27 5.13 -8.79
C ILE A 6 0.03 3.62 -9.01
N GLU A 7 -1.07 3.22 -9.66
CA GLU A 7 -1.41 1.79 -9.85
C GLU A 7 -0.27 1.01 -10.51
N GLN A 8 0.42 1.59 -11.48
CA GLN A 8 1.53 0.93 -12.16
C GLN A 8 2.71 0.67 -11.20
N ALA A 9 3.03 1.64 -10.34
CA ALA A 9 4.09 1.47 -9.34
C ALA A 9 3.73 0.36 -8.33
N ILE A 10 2.46 0.29 -7.89
CA ILE A 10 1.99 -0.78 -7.00
C ILE A 10 2.12 -2.14 -7.68
N HIS A 11 1.72 -2.27 -8.95
CA HIS A 11 1.87 -3.52 -9.70
C HIS A 11 3.33 -3.95 -9.83
N SER A 12 4.24 -3.01 -10.11
CA SER A 12 5.68 -3.29 -10.19
C SER A 12 6.22 -3.76 -8.84
N ALA A 13 5.90 -3.06 -7.76
CA ALA A 13 6.34 -3.42 -6.41
C ALA A 13 5.81 -4.80 -5.96
N ILE A 14 4.54 -5.12 -6.22
CA ILE A 14 3.96 -6.43 -5.90
C ILE A 14 4.64 -7.55 -6.68
N ALA A 15 5.18 -7.27 -7.87
CA ALA A 15 5.82 -8.29 -8.71
C ALA A 15 7.18 -8.76 -8.18
N ASP A 16 7.87 -7.96 -7.36
CA ASP A 16 9.24 -8.25 -6.90
C ASP A 16 9.44 -8.18 -5.37
N THR A 17 8.57 -7.48 -4.66
CA THR A 17 8.71 -7.23 -3.23
C THR A 17 7.66 -8.00 -2.41
N PRO A 18 8.07 -8.71 -1.31
CA PRO A 18 7.13 -9.51 -0.51
C PRO A 18 6.06 -8.69 0.20
N VAL A 19 6.39 -7.49 0.66
CA VAL A 19 5.50 -6.59 1.39
C VAL A 19 5.49 -5.23 0.72
N VAL A 20 4.32 -4.74 0.34
CA VAL A 20 4.15 -3.39 -0.18
C VAL A 20 3.28 -2.60 0.79
N LEU A 21 3.76 -1.44 1.23
CA LEU A 21 3.00 -0.54 2.10
C LEU A 21 2.52 0.68 1.32
N LEU A 22 1.21 0.78 1.12
CA LEU A 22 0.58 1.97 0.59
C LEU A 22 0.34 2.97 1.72
N ASN A 23 1.19 3.99 1.80
CA ASN A 23 1.18 4.99 2.84
C ASN A 23 0.60 6.32 2.36
N GLY A 24 -0.16 7.02 3.17
CA GLY A 24 -0.71 8.33 2.80
C GLY A 24 -1.65 8.93 3.82
N ALA A 25 -1.96 10.21 3.69
CA ALA A 25 -2.88 10.91 4.57
C ALA A 25 -4.27 10.25 4.60
N ARG A 26 -5.08 10.61 5.58
CA ARG A 26 -6.50 10.22 5.59
C ARG A 26 -7.20 10.76 4.34
N GLN A 27 -8.21 10.04 3.86
CA GLN A 27 -9.05 10.42 2.71
C GLN A 27 -8.32 10.52 1.35
N THR A 28 -7.11 9.97 1.21
CA THR A 28 -6.41 9.89 -0.09
C THR A 28 -6.90 8.75 -0.98
N GLY A 29 -7.79 7.87 -0.48
CA GLY A 29 -8.34 6.75 -1.23
C GLY A 29 -7.56 5.44 -1.10
N LYS A 30 -6.73 5.26 -0.04
CA LYS A 30 -5.96 4.02 0.21
C LYS A 30 -6.83 2.78 0.23
N THR A 31 -7.87 2.78 1.08
CA THR A 31 -8.83 1.68 1.20
C THR A 31 -9.51 1.34 -0.11
N THR A 32 -9.95 2.36 -0.88
CA THR A 32 -10.59 2.17 -2.19
C THR A 32 -9.62 1.51 -3.17
N LEU A 33 -8.37 1.99 -3.22
CA LEU A 33 -7.36 1.44 -4.11
C LEU A 33 -6.95 0.02 -3.68
N ALA A 34 -6.76 -0.22 -2.39
CA ALA A 34 -6.41 -1.53 -1.85
C ALA A 34 -7.48 -2.59 -2.13
N ARG A 35 -8.77 -2.25 -1.98
CA ARG A 35 -9.89 -3.13 -2.37
C ARG A 35 -9.88 -3.45 -3.86
N ALA A 36 -9.73 -2.43 -4.71
CA ALA A 36 -9.65 -2.65 -6.15
C ALA A 36 -8.46 -3.51 -6.55
N MET A 37 -7.32 -3.38 -5.86
CA MET A 37 -6.15 -4.26 -6.06
C MET A 37 -6.45 -5.69 -5.61
N ALA A 38 -7.11 -5.89 -4.46
CA ALA A 38 -7.52 -7.21 -3.99
C ALA A 38 -8.43 -7.92 -5.01
N GLU A 39 -9.45 -7.22 -5.51
CA GLU A 39 -10.36 -7.75 -6.54
C GLU A 39 -9.62 -8.15 -7.84
N LYS A 40 -8.69 -7.31 -8.31
CA LYS A 40 -7.91 -7.58 -9.53
C LYS A 40 -6.94 -8.74 -9.39
N THR A 41 -6.38 -8.95 -8.20
CA THR A 41 -5.34 -9.97 -7.96
C THR A 41 -5.87 -11.27 -7.36
N GLY A 42 -7.14 -11.29 -6.94
CA GLY A 42 -7.71 -12.39 -6.18
C GLY A 42 -7.15 -12.50 -4.75
N ALA A 43 -6.59 -11.42 -4.21
CA ALA A 43 -6.07 -11.38 -2.85
C ALA A 43 -7.22 -11.33 -1.81
N GLU A 44 -7.02 -11.99 -0.68
CA GLU A 44 -7.92 -11.84 0.47
C GLU A 44 -7.79 -10.42 1.05
N TYR A 45 -8.91 -9.80 1.40
CA TYR A 45 -8.95 -8.44 1.95
C TYR A 45 -9.46 -8.44 3.38
N PHE A 46 -8.65 -7.91 4.29
CA PHE A 46 -9.01 -7.67 5.69
C PHE A 46 -8.82 -6.21 6.05
N THR A 47 -9.76 -5.64 6.77
CA THR A 47 -9.62 -4.31 7.36
C THR A 47 -9.56 -4.38 8.87
N LEU A 48 -8.59 -3.71 9.45
CA LEU A 48 -8.46 -3.57 10.90
C LEU A 48 -9.36 -2.45 11.47
N ASP A 49 -10.20 -1.85 10.61
CA ASP A 49 -11.35 -1.05 11.06
C ASP A 49 -12.50 -1.93 11.55
N ASP A 50 -12.58 -3.18 11.07
CA ASP A 50 -13.52 -4.16 11.58
C ASP A 50 -13.08 -4.66 12.96
N ALA A 51 -13.97 -4.52 13.95
CA ALA A 51 -13.67 -4.84 15.34
C ALA A 51 -13.36 -6.33 15.57
N ALA A 52 -14.03 -7.23 14.83
CA ALA A 52 -13.80 -8.68 14.95
C ALA A 52 -12.44 -9.05 14.40
N THR A 53 -12.09 -8.54 13.21
CA THR A 53 -10.77 -8.73 12.58
C THR A 53 -9.66 -8.18 13.46
N LEU A 54 -9.85 -6.97 14.00
CA LEU A 54 -8.86 -6.35 14.89
C LEU A 54 -8.67 -7.16 16.17
N ALA A 55 -9.75 -7.62 16.82
CA ALA A 55 -9.68 -8.44 18.02
C ALA A 55 -8.94 -9.76 17.76
N LEU A 56 -9.21 -10.43 16.63
CA LEU A 56 -8.52 -11.65 16.24
C LEU A 56 -7.03 -11.41 15.99
N ALA A 57 -6.69 -10.36 15.22
CA ALA A 57 -5.32 -10.00 14.92
C ALA A 57 -4.51 -9.58 16.17
N ALA A 58 -5.16 -8.95 17.15
CA ALA A 58 -4.53 -8.52 18.39
C ALA A 58 -4.36 -9.65 19.41
N SER A 59 -5.29 -10.62 19.45
CA SER A 59 -5.24 -11.74 20.40
C SER A 59 -4.15 -12.77 20.06
N ASP A 60 -3.97 -13.08 18.77
CA ASP A 60 -2.92 -13.99 18.28
C ASP A 60 -2.38 -13.50 16.92
N PRO A 61 -1.48 -12.51 16.93
CA PRO A 61 -0.90 -11.97 15.69
C PRO A 61 -0.18 -13.04 14.84
N VAL A 62 0.48 -13.98 15.48
CA VAL A 62 1.22 -15.06 14.80
C VAL A 62 0.27 -16.05 14.15
N GLY A 63 -0.74 -16.49 14.88
CA GLY A 63 -1.78 -17.39 14.37
C GLY A 63 -2.58 -16.73 13.25
N PHE A 64 -2.94 -15.46 13.41
CA PHE A 64 -3.62 -14.68 12.38
C PHE A 64 -2.84 -14.72 11.05
N ILE A 65 -1.58 -14.29 11.05
CA ILE A 65 -0.74 -14.27 9.84
C ILE A 65 -0.47 -15.68 9.28
N ARG A 66 -0.31 -16.69 10.15
CA ARG A 66 -0.05 -18.08 9.74
C ARG A 66 -1.23 -18.68 8.97
N ASN A 67 -2.45 -18.31 9.32
CA ASN A 67 -3.66 -18.83 8.69
C ASN A 67 -4.02 -18.12 7.37
N LEU A 68 -3.30 -17.06 6.99
CA LEU A 68 -3.49 -16.40 5.71
C LEU A 68 -2.72 -17.14 4.61
N HIS A 69 -3.43 -17.60 3.60
CA HIS A 69 -2.85 -18.35 2.47
C HIS A 69 -3.00 -17.55 1.18
N GLY A 70 -1.94 -17.30 0.45
CA GLY A 70 -1.97 -16.54 -0.79
C GLY A 70 -1.64 -15.04 -0.61
N PRO A 71 -1.87 -14.21 -1.62
CA PRO A 71 -1.75 -12.76 -1.51
C PRO A 71 -2.82 -12.20 -0.57
N VAL A 72 -2.45 -11.24 0.26
CA VAL A 72 -3.33 -10.65 1.28
C VAL A 72 -3.21 -9.13 1.30
N VAL A 73 -4.34 -8.47 1.44
CA VAL A 73 -4.43 -7.03 1.73
C VAL A 73 -4.83 -6.83 3.18
N LEU A 74 -4.00 -6.10 3.94
CA LEU A 74 -4.31 -5.69 5.32
C LEU A 74 -4.46 -4.17 5.37
N ASP A 75 -5.69 -3.71 5.50
CA ASP A 75 -6.02 -2.27 5.53
C ASP A 75 -5.97 -1.73 6.96
N GLU A 76 -5.42 -0.51 7.11
CA GLU A 76 -5.23 0.22 8.39
C GLU A 76 -4.29 -0.52 9.37
N ILE A 77 -3.16 -1.03 8.87
CA ILE A 77 -2.20 -1.88 9.61
C ILE A 77 -1.67 -1.25 10.92
N GLN A 78 -1.65 0.08 11.03
CA GLN A 78 -1.21 0.76 12.25
C GLN A 78 -2.08 0.46 13.47
N LYS A 79 -3.29 -0.10 13.31
CA LYS A 79 -4.17 -0.50 14.41
C LYS A 79 -3.70 -1.77 15.12
N ALA A 80 -2.93 -2.62 14.43
CA ALA A 80 -2.37 -3.85 15.00
C ALA A 80 -0.85 -3.94 14.74
N PRO A 81 -0.01 -3.11 15.38
CA PRO A 81 1.42 -3.06 15.12
C PRO A 81 2.15 -4.36 15.47
N ASP A 82 1.56 -5.22 16.29
CA ASP A 82 2.09 -6.55 16.62
C ASP A 82 2.04 -7.54 15.44
N LEU A 83 1.34 -7.19 14.34
CA LEU A 83 1.40 -7.95 13.10
C LEU A 83 2.73 -7.80 12.36
N PHE A 84 3.49 -6.71 12.52
CA PHE A 84 4.76 -6.53 11.80
C PHE A 84 5.79 -7.61 12.08
N PRO A 85 6.08 -8.00 13.34
CA PRO A 85 6.95 -9.14 13.62
C PRO A 85 6.42 -10.46 13.06
N ALA A 86 5.10 -10.68 13.10
CA ALA A 86 4.48 -11.90 12.56
C ALA A 86 4.60 -11.96 11.02
N ILE A 87 4.39 -10.83 10.33
CA ILE A 87 4.60 -10.70 8.88
C ILE A 87 6.07 -10.99 8.54
N LYS A 88 7.03 -10.41 9.30
CA LYS A 88 8.45 -10.69 9.12
C LYS A 88 8.74 -12.19 9.14
N VAL A 89 8.30 -12.88 10.18
CA VAL A 89 8.52 -14.33 10.32
C VAL A 89 7.91 -15.10 9.14
N SER A 90 6.72 -14.71 8.70
CA SER A 90 6.05 -15.32 7.54
C SER A 90 6.84 -15.13 6.24
N VAL A 91 7.34 -13.91 5.99
CA VAL A 91 8.15 -13.57 4.82
C VAL A 91 9.50 -14.26 4.85
N ASP A 92 10.17 -14.34 6.02
CA ASP A 92 11.47 -14.99 6.16
C ASP A 92 11.39 -16.51 5.91
N LYS A 93 10.26 -17.14 6.25
CA LYS A 93 10.00 -18.55 5.95
C LYS A 93 9.70 -18.80 4.47
N ASN A 94 9.01 -17.89 3.82
CA ASN A 94 8.61 -18.02 2.42
C ASN A 94 8.59 -16.62 1.76
N ARG A 95 9.73 -16.24 1.18
CA ARG A 95 9.94 -14.94 0.53
C ARG A 95 9.28 -14.93 -0.86
N ARG A 96 7.97 -14.81 -0.88
CA ARG A 96 7.18 -14.71 -2.12
C ARG A 96 6.82 -13.25 -2.38
N ALA A 97 7.10 -12.74 -3.59
CA ALA A 97 6.68 -11.42 -4.04
C ALA A 97 5.14 -11.28 -3.97
N GLY A 98 4.67 -10.09 -3.67
CA GLY A 98 3.25 -9.77 -3.60
C GLY A 98 2.47 -10.48 -2.48
N ARG A 99 3.16 -10.98 -1.46
CA ARG A 99 2.52 -11.71 -0.37
C ARG A 99 1.60 -10.81 0.47
N PHE A 100 2.03 -9.59 0.76
CA PHE A 100 1.27 -8.64 1.57
C PHE A 100 1.20 -7.26 0.91
N LEU A 101 -0.01 -6.73 0.74
CA LEU A 101 -0.27 -5.33 0.48
C LEU A 101 -0.86 -4.71 1.75
N LEU A 102 -0.12 -3.83 2.37
CA LEU A 102 -0.53 -3.13 3.58
C LEU A 102 -1.01 -1.72 3.24
N THR A 103 -1.99 -1.21 3.96
CA THR A 103 -2.25 0.23 3.95
C THR A 103 -2.02 0.83 5.33
N GLY A 104 -1.60 2.08 5.35
CA GLY A 104 -1.41 2.79 6.60
C GLY A 104 -1.52 4.30 6.46
N SER A 105 -1.89 4.99 7.56
CA SER A 105 -1.82 6.43 7.64
C SER A 105 -0.37 6.91 7.62
N ALA A 106 -0.13 8.22 7.37
CA ALA A 106 1.22 8.80 7.33
C ALA A 106 2.08 8.45 8.56
N ASN A 107 1.45 8.31 9.72
CA ASN A 107 2.12 8.01 10.99
C ASN A 107 2.61 6.54 11.11
N VAL A 108 2.19 5.65 10.21
CA VAL A 108 2.64 4.23 10.28
C VAL A 108 4.16 4.11 10.18
N LEU A 109 4.81 4.99 9.43
CA LEU A 109 6.27 4.99 9.24
C LEU A 109 7.05 5.40 10.51
N THR A 110 6.39 6.03 11.49
CA THR A 110 7.01 6.40 12.76
C THR A 110 6.92 5.29 13.81
N LEU A 111 6.27 4.17 13.48
CA LEU A 111 6.19 3.02 14.39
C LEU A 111 7.53 2.27 14.41
N PRO A 112 8.24 2.19 15.55
CA PRO A 112 9.55 1.53 15.65
C PRO A 112 9.51 0.07 15.15
N ARG A 113 8.44 -0.66 15.49
CA ARG A 113 8.25 -2.07 15.11
C ARG A 113 8.19 -2.29 13.59
N LEU A 114 7.73 -1.30 12.82
CA LEU A 114 7.70 -1.39 11.36
C LEU A 114 9.12 -1.41 10.80
N SER A 115 9.93 -0.40 11.14
CA SER A 115 11.29 -0.23 10.62
C SER A 115 12.20 -1.41 11.03
N GLU A 116 12.08 -1.88 12.26
CA GLU A 116 12.86 -3.01 12.77
C GLU A 116 12.47 -4.35 12.14
N SER A 117 11.17 -4.55 11.87
CA SER A 117 10.65 -5.83 11.39
C SER A 117 10.77 -5.99 9.88
N LEU A 118 10.45 -4.96 9.10
CA LEU A 118 10.26 -5.08 7.65
C LEU A 118 11.37 -4.43 6.81
N ALA A 119 12.46 -3.97 7.42
CA ALA A 119 13.63 -3.48 6.69
C ALA A 119 14.15 -4.51 5.67
N GLY A 120 14.36 -4.10 4.41
CA GLY A 120 14.80 -4.97 3.33
C GLY A 120 13.77 -5.99 2.81
N ARG A 121 12.51 -5.92 3.31
CA ARG A 121 11.40 -6.81 2.93
C ARG A 121 10.21 -6.05 2.39
N MET A 122 10.18 -4.73 2.57
CA MET A 122 9.04 -3.88 2.28
C MET A 122 9.42 -2.73 1.37
N GLU A 123 8.58 -2.46 0.39
CA GLU A 123 8.58 -1.22 -0.38
C GLU A 123 7.45 -0.31 0.10
N VAL A 124 7.77 0.97 0.28
CA VAL A 124 6.79 1.99 0.70
C VAL A 124 6.40 2.83 -0.50
N ILE A 125 5.12 2.85 -0.80
CA ILE A 125 4.55 3.66 -1.90
C ILE A 125 3.68 4.75 -1.29
N PRO A 126 4.05 6.03 -1.43
CA PRO A 126 3.26 7.14 -0.94
C PRO A 126 2.04 7.38 -1.84
N LEU A 127 0.85 7.41 -1.27
CA LEU A 127 -0.38 7.81 -1.95
C LEU A 127 -0.74 9.25 -1.59
N PHE A 128 -0.63 10.14 -2.56
CA PHE A 128 -1.05 11.53 -2.45
C PHE A 128 -2.54 11.69 -2.80
N PRO A 129 -3.17 12.82 -2.45
CA PRO A 129 -4.48 13.19 -2.99
C PRO A 129 -4.49 13.15 -4.52
N PHE A 130 -5.67 13.19 -5.13
CA PHE A 130 -5.79 13.22 -6.58
C PHE A 130 -5.01 14.39 -7.18
N SER A 131 -4.23 14.10 -8.21
CA SER A 131 -3.63 15.14 -9.04
C SER A 131 -4.69 15.76 -9.97
N THR A 132 -4.39 16.95 -10.49
CA THR A 132 -5.26 17.62 -11.47
C THR A 132 -5.45 16.75 -12.72
N GLY A 133 -4.39 16.05 -13.15
CA GLY A 133 -4.46 15.15 -14.30
C GLY A 133 -5.35 13.94 -14.06
N GLU A 134 -5.27 13.33 -12.85
CA GLU A 134 -6.17 12.22 -12.47
C GLU A 134 -7.63 12.65 -12.47
N LEU A 135 -7.94 13.84 -11.93
CA LEU A 135 -9.30 14.40 -11.92
C LEU A 135 -9.80 14.72 -13.32
N ALA A 136 -8.95 15.28 -14.18
CA ALA A 136 -9.29 15.63 -15.57
C ALA A 136 -9.24 14.43 -16.52
N GLY A 137 -8.80 13.24 -16.07
CA GLY A 137 -8.60 12.09 -16.95
C GLY A 137 -7.49 12.28 -17.98
N THR A 138 -6.54 13.21 -17.74
CA THR A 138 -5.45 13.54 -18.64
C THR A 138 -4.11 13.17 -18.05
N ARG A 139 -3.14 12.82 -18.91
CA ARG A 139 -1.76 12.57 -18.47
C ARG A 139 -1.01 13.89 -18.29
N GLU A 140 -0.51 14.13 -17.10
CA GLU A 140 0.31 15.29 -16.81
C GLU A 140 1.67 15.18 -17.52
N ARG A 141 2.05 16.25 -18.25
CA ARG A 141 3.29 16.30 -19.03
C ARG A 141 4.14 17.53 -18.70
N LEU A 142 3.92 18.15 -17.55
CA LEU A 142 4.63 19.39 -17.20
C LEU A 142 6.14 19.17 -17.19
N VAL A 143 6.61 18.14 -16.52
CA VAL A 143 8.04 17.82 -16.44
C VAL A 143 8.62 17.52 -17.83
N THR A 144 7.96 16.68 -18.63
CA THR A 144 8.38 16.38 -19.99
C THR A 144 8.48 17.66 -20.83
N ARG A 145 7.46 18.53 -20.78
CA ARG A 145 7.44 19.78 -21.52
C ARG A 145 8.51 20.78 -21.09
N LEU A 146 8.88 20.75 -19.79
CA LEU A 146 9.99 21.56 -19.26
C LEU A 146 11.32 21.14 -19.89
N PHE A 147 11.58 19.83 -19.97
CA PHE A 147 12.81 19.30 -20.53
C PHE A 147 12.85 19.40 -22.08
N ASP A 148 11.71 19.23 -22.73
CA ASP A 148 11.59 19.32 -24.19
C ASP A 148 11.51 20.77 -24.72
N GLY A 149 11.53 21.76 -23.82
CA GLY A 149 11.43 23.18 -24.18
C GLY A 149 10.07 23.59 -24.81
N THR A 150 9.05 22.77 -24.72
CA THR A 150 7.73 22.94 -25.38
C THR A 150 6.70 23.67 -24.51
N ILE A 151 7.11 24.34 -23.45
CA ILE A 151 6.20 25.17 -22.66
C ILE A 151 5.83 26.40 -23.49
N ALA A 152 4.57 26.47 -23.95
CA ALA A 152 4.06 27.70 -24.53
C ALA A 152 4.17 28.83 -23.51
N LYS A 153 4.87 29.91 -23.85
CA LYS A 153 4.88 31.14 -23.07
C LYS A 153 3.43 31.65 -23.04
N THR A 154 2.74 31.43 -21.94
CA THR A 154 1.42 32.04 -21.73
C THR A 154 1.66 33.54 -21.67
N LYS A 155 1.17 34.28 -22.66
CA LYS A 155 1.10 35.73 -22.54
C LYS A 155 0.17 36.04 -21.37
N LEU A 156 0.72 36.63 -20.31
CA LEU A 156 -0.04 37.28 -19.25
C LEU A 156 -0.84 38.45 -19.80
#